data_546523475d8cb2c4ac995d8557fe78cb
#
_entry.id   546523475d8cb2c4ac995d8557fe78cb
#
_cell.length_a   1.000
_cell.length_b   1.000
_cell.length_c   1.000
_cell.angle_alpha   90.00
_cell.angle_beta   90.00
_cell.angle_gamma   90.00
#
_symmetry.space_group_name_H-M   'P 1'
#
loop_
_entity.id
_entity.type
_entity.pdbx_description
1 polymer ?
#
loop_
_entity_poly.entity_id
_entity_poly.type
_entity_poly.pdbx_seq_one_letter_code
_entity_poly.pdbx_strand_id
1 'polypeptide(L)'
;MKKVLLPLIALFFTTFSFSQISIIGTGIFEETSFTEHHYTIYTFDVTLVNGFIKFRENHDWSLNWGGSTFPTGTAVSDGPDIPVTAGTYHITFDMLFGSYSFTPITVTPVSLIGDAMQGWSTDIDMYSNDGINYKLNGYHFNSGNVKFRQNHNWDNSWGGTAFPNGVGILNSTDNIPIDTSISGNYSVDFNLTTNSYNFSRPIITILGSGVSNWFTDVNMTTTDGITYTLLQQTLSDGEVKFRLNNSWVTNWGNANFPMGTGVQDGVNIPTTAGVYDITFNFNNGTYTFIQNLNTNNFSKISLKVFPNPTSSVWNFSAKETIETIEITDILGNAVLKTTNNSESISIDASQLTTGIYFAKIASANEIQTIKLIKS
;
A
#
# COMPACT_ATOMS: atom_id res chain seq x y z
N MET A 1 2.37 56.93 26.49
CA MET A 1 2.79 55.70 25.76
C MET A 1 1.67 55.31 24.81
N LYS A 2 1.83 55.60 23.51
CA LYS A 2 0.86 55.24 22.48
C LYS A 2 1.14 53.80 22.03
N LYS A 3 0.19 52.86 22.22
CA LYS A 3 0.25 51.51 21.71
C LYS A 3 -0.06 51.52 20.21
N VAL A 4 0.92 51.20 19.39
CA VAL A 4 0.75 51.01 17.95
C VAL A 4 0.24 49.56 17.75
N LEU A 5 -1.00 49.43 17.27
CA LEU A 5 -1.59 48.16 16.86
C LEU A 5 -1.13 47.89 15.44
N LEU A 6 -0.25 46.90 15.22
CA LEU A 6 0.07 46.40 13.88
C LEU A 6 -1.08 45.53 13.39
N PRO A 7 -1.66 45.78 12.20
CA PRO A 7 -2.62 44.82 11.63
C PRO A 7 -1.88 43.59 11.11
N LEU A 8 -2.28 42.43 11.60
CA LEU A 8 -1.86 41.12 11.10
C LEU A 8 -2.51 40.90 9.72
N ILE A 9 -1.77 41.11 8.65
CA ILE A 9 -2.20 40.76 7.29
C ILE A 9 -2.08 39.23 7.17
N ALA A 10 -3.20 38.54 7.28
CA ALA A 10 -3.27 37.11 6.94
C ALA A 10 -3.17 37.00 5.41
N LEU A 11 -2.01 36.57 4.93
CA LEU A 11 -1.82 36.21 3.53
C LEU A 11 -2.56 34.89 3.28
N PHE A 12 -3.75 34.96 2.68
CA PHE A 12 -4.43 33.77 2.16
C PHE A 12 -3.66 33.32 0.91
N PHE A 13 -2.83 32.29 1.03
CA PHE A 13 -2.38 31.53 -0.13
C PHE A 13 -3.58 30.70 -0.63
N THR A 14 -4.27 31.21 -1.63
CA THR A 14 -5.16 30.37 -2.43
C THR A 14 -4.27 29.45 -3.25
N THR A 15 -4.12 28.19 -2.81
CA THR A 15 -3.61 27.13 -3.67
C THR A 15 -4.65 26.95 -4.77
N PHE A 16 -4.34 27.37 -5.98
CA PHE A 16 -5.11 26.98 -7.16
C PHE A 16 -4.85 25.48 -7.34
N SER A 17 -5.79 24.64 -6.92
CA SER A 17 -5.85 23.26 -7.33
C SER A 17 -6.35 23.27 -8.78
N PHE A 18 -5.46 22.96 -9.72
CA PHE A 18 -5.89 22.73 -11.10
C PHE A 18 -6.66 21.42 -11.12
N SER A 19 -7.83 21.42 -11.74
CA SER A 19 -8.60 20.24 -12.04
C SER A 19 -7.74 19.30 -12.91
N GLN A 20 -7.62 18.05 -12.49
CA GLN A 20 -6.87 17.04 -13.22
C GLN A 20 -7.86 16.10 -13.90
N ILE A 21 -7.89 16.09 -15.23
CA ILE A 21 -8.65 15.10 -15.98
C ILE A 21 -7.79 13.86 -16.17
N SER A 22 -8.40 12.68 -16.07
CA SER A 22 -7.78 11.39 -16.38
C SER A 22 -8.70 10.54 -17.23
N ILE A 23 -8.12 9.53 -17.91
CA ILE A 23 -8.89 8.44 -18.51
C ILE A 23 -8.69 7.15 -17.72
N ILE A 24 -9.74 6.34 -17.68
CA ILE A 24 -9.75 5.04 -17.02
C ILE A 24 -10.69 4.09 -17.76
N GLY A 25 -10.45 2.80 -17.68
CA GLY A 25 -11.33 1.76 -18.23
C GLY A 25 -10.56 0.54 -18.73
N THR A 26 -11.27 -0.41 -19.33
CA THR A 26 -10.68 -1.65 -19.86
C THR A 26 -9.84 -1.46 -21.12
N GLY A 27 -9.95 -0.29 -21.78
CA GLY A 27 -9.21 0.08 -22.98
C GLY A 27 -7.84 0.69 -22.73
N ILE A 28 -7.34 0.75 -21.49
CA ILE A 28 -6.07 1.38 -21.13
C ILE A 28 -5.25 0.51 -20.18
N PHE A 29 -3.91 0.58 -20.26
CA PHE A 29 -3.00 -0.19 -19.40
C PHE A 29 -2.86 0.37 -17.98
N GLU A 30 -2.90 1.70 -17.86
CA GLU A 30 -2.86 2.41 -16.58
C GLU A 30 -3.66 3.70 -16.68
N GLU A 31 -4.23 4.15 -15.56
CA GLU A 31 -4.90 5.44 -15.53
C GLU A 31 -3.90 6.55 -15.88
N THR A 32 -4.22 7.34 -16.89
CA THR A 32 -3.36 8.42 -17.36
C THR A 32 -4.05 9.76 -17.18
N SER A 33 -3.34 10.68 -16.56
CA SER A 33 -3.81 12.05 -16.30
C SER A 33 -3.35 13.01 -17.37
N PHE A 34 -4.20 13.97 -17.63
CA PHE A 34 -3.96 15.04 -18.61
C PHE A 34 -3.25 16.24 -18.02
N THR A 35 -2.58 16.98 -18.87
CA THR A 35 -2.14 18.34 -18.56
C THR A 35 -3.09 19.31 -19.25
N GLU A 36 -3.65 20.28 -18.51
CA GLU A 36 -4.44 21.34 -19.12
C GLU A 36 -3.57 22.12 -20.11
N HIS A 37 -4.02 22.24 -21.34
CA HIS A 37 -3.27 22.96 -22.37
C HIS A 37 -3.82 24.37 -22.60
N HIS A 38 -5.13 24.59 -22.42
CA HIS A 38 -5.75 25.90 -22.59
C HIS A 38 -7.14 25.94 -21.95
N TYR A 39 -7.28 26.51 -20.77
CA TYR A 39 -8.51 26.67 -19.98
C TYR A 39 -9.34 25.39 -19.74
N THR A 40 -9.95 24.81 -20.79
CA THR A 40 -10.87 23.67 -20.71
C THR A 40 -10.47 22.52 -21.62
N ILE A 41 -9.39 22.70 -22.42
CA ILE A 41 -8.92 21.72 -23.37
C ILE A 41 -7.74 20.95 -22.78
N TYR A 42 -7.91 19.66 -22.64
CA TYR A 42 -6.93 18.72 -22.12
C TYR A 42 -6.39 17.85 -23.25
N THR A 43 -5.07 17.67 -23.29
CA THR A 43 -4.43 16.83 -24.32
C THR A 43 -3.39 15.92 -23.71
N PHE A 44 -3.22 14.72 -24.28
CA PHE A 44 -2.15 13.80 -23.94
C PHE A 44 -2.06 12.66 -24.96
N ASP A 45 -0.94 11.93 -24.93
CA ASP A 45 -0.71 10.76 -25.75
C ASP A 45 -0.89 9.48 -24.93
N VAL A 46 -1.56 8.48 -25.50
CA VAL A 46 -1.86 7.24 -24.79
C VAL A 46 -1.91 6.04 -25.74
N THR A 47 -1.45 4.89 -25.28
CA THR A 47 -1.66 3.60 -25.95
C THR A 47 -2.89 2.91 -25.36
N LEU A 48 -3.86 2.63 -26.23
CA LEU A 48 -5.10 1.94 -25.94
C LEU A 48 -5.04 0.48 -26.39
N VAL A 49 -5.81 -0.36 -25.71
CA VAL A 49 -6.20 -1.70 -26.18
C VAL A 49 -7.68 -1.70 -26.56
N ASN A 50 -8.15 -2.74 -27.23
CA ASN A 50 -9.60 -2.87 -27.50
C ASN A 50 -10.37 -2.92 -26.18
N GLY A 51 -11.33 -2.02 -26.01
CA GLY A 51 -12.08 -1.93 -24.76
C GLY A 51 -12.94 -0.68 -24.67
N PHE A 52 -13.08 -0.18 -23.45
CA PHE A 52 -13.90 0.99 -23.13
C PHE A 52 -13.14 1.92 -22.20
N ILE A 53 -13.37 3.23 -22.33
CA ILE A 53 -12.81 4.25 -21.43
C ILE A 53 -13.87 5.27 -21.01
N LYS A 54 -13.55 6.01 -19.93
CA LYS A 54 -14.22 7.26 -19.53
C LYS A 54 -13.19 8.31 -19.18
N PHE A 55 -13.58 9.57 -19.34
CA PHE A 55 -12.89 10.70 -18.74
C PHE A 55 -13.41 10.89 -17.31
N ARG A 56 -12.55 11.25 -16.37
CA ARG A 56 -12.95 11.64 -15.03
C ARG A 56 -12.06 12.75 -14.46
N GLU A 57 -12.60 13.49 -13.49
CA GLU A 57 -11.91 14.60 -12.84
C GLU A 57 -11.33 14.15 -11.49
N ASN A 58 -10.09 14.56 -11.20
CA ASN A 58 -9.42 14.34 -9.91
C ASN A 58 -9.46 12.89 -9.42
N HIS A 59 -9.44 11.91 -10.35
CA HIS A 59 -9.55 10.47 -10.06
C HIS A 59 -10.86 10.09 -9.33
N ASP A 60 -11.90 10.93 -9.37
CA ASP A 60 -13.17 10.73 -8.71
C ASP A 60 -14.28 10.41 -9.73
N TRP A 61 -15.11 9.42 -9.39
CA TRP A 61 -16.26 9.04 -10.22
C TRP A 61 -17.47 9.98 -10.08
N SER A 62 -17.45 10.89 -9.12
CA SER A 62 -18.53 11.89 -8.97
C SER A 62 -18.59 12.87 -10.14
N LEU A 63 -17.46 13.05 -10.85
CA LEU A 63 -17.37 13.87 -12.04
C LEU A 63 -16.70 13.05 -13.15
N ASN A 64 -17.51 12.48 -14.01
CA ASN A 64 -17.04 11.67 -15.13
C ASN A 64 -17.84 11.98 -16.40
N TRP A 65 -17.21 11.70 -17.55
CA TRP A 65 -17.82 11.90 -18.87
C TRP A 65 -17.58 10.69 -19.75
N GLY A 66 -18.59 10.38 -20.56
CA GLY A 66 -18.52 9.30 -21.51
C GLY A 66 -19.34 9.56 -22.75
N GLY A 67 -19.16 8.72 -23.77
CA GLY A 67 -19.80 8.83 -25.07
C GLY A 67 -19.87 7.48 -25.77
N SER A 68 -20.61 7.38 -26.88
CA SER A 68 -20.84 6.12 -27.60
C SER A 68 -20.09 6.00 -28.93
N THR A 69 -19.27 6.98 -29.29
CA THR A 69 -18.60 7.03 -30.60
C THR A 69 -17.06 7.07 -30.48
N PHE A 70 -16.37 6.59 -31.53
CA PHE A 70 -14.93 6.60 -31.64
C PHE A 70 -14.57 6.72 -33.15
N PRO A 71 -13.52 7.43 -33.56
CA PRO A 71 -12.49 8.11 -32.72
C PRO A 71 -12.84 9.54 -32.33
N THR A 72 -14.02 10.04 -32.65
CA THR A 72 -14.47 11.40 -32.30
C THR A 72 -15.88 11.37 -31.72
N GLY A 73 -16.21 12.33 -30.88
CA GLY A 73 -17.55 12.40 -30.32
C GLY A 73 -17.75 13.54 -29.35
N THR A 74 -18.88 13.49 -28.66
CA THR A 74 -19.20 14.37 -27.54
C THR A 74 -19.51 13.51 -26.33
N ALA A 75 -18.72 13.69 -25.26
CA ALA A 75 -18.92 13.08 -23.97
C ALA A 75 -19.90 13.93 -23.15
N VAL A 76 -20.79 13.26 -22.43
CA VAL A 76 -21.74 13.88 -21.49
C VAL A 76 -21.45 13.39 -20.08
N SER A 77 -21.81 14.19 -19.08
CA SER A 77 -21.69 13.78 -17.67
C SER A 77 -22.45 12.48 -17.43
N ASP A 78 -21.82 11.54 -16.74
CA ASP A 78 -22.34 10.18 -16.48
C ASP A 78 -22.77 9.41 -17.75
N GLY A 79 -22.24 9.81 -18.92
CA GLY A 79 -22.52 9.19 -20.20
C GLY A 79 -22.03 7.74 -20.30
N PRO A 80 -22.39 7.01 -21.37
CA PRO A 80 -21.91 5.64 -21.60
C PRO A 80 -20.39 5.58 -21.77
N ASP A 81 -19.81 4.40 -21.60
CA ASP A 81 -18.39 4.19 -21.85
C ASP A 81 -18.07 4.38 -23.33
N ILE A 82 -16.95 5.06 -23.62
CA ILE A 82 -16.47 5.29 -24.99
C ILE A 82 -15.80 4.00 -25.48
N PRO A 83 -16.30 3.35 -26.54
CA PRO A 83 -15.62 2.19 -27.13
C PRO A 83 -14.32 2.65 -27.80
N VAL A 84 -13.22 1.92 -27.60
CA VAL A 84 -11.91 2.25 -28.19
C VAL A 84 -11.30 1.05 -28.88
N THR A 85 -10.49 1.31 -29.90
CA THR A 85 -9.68 0.32 -30.60
C THR A 85 -8.21 0.44 -30.22
N ALA A 86 -7.50 -0.70 -30.26
CA ALA A 86 -6.07 -0.74 -29.97
C ALA A 86 -5.28 0.20 -30.90
N GLY A 87 -4.31 0.91 -30.33
CA GLY A 87 -3.44 1.86 -31.01
C GLY A 87 -2.92 2.94 -30.09
N THR A 88 -1.95 3.72 -30.55
CA THR A 88 -1.47 4.89 -29.81
C THR A 88 -2.13 6.14 -30.41
N TYR A 89 -2.64 7.00 -29.52
CA TYR A 89 -3.44 8.15 -29.94
C TYR A 89 -3.02 9.41 -29.18
N HIS A 90 -3.02 10.53 -29.90
CA HIS A 90 -3.12 11.85 -29.30
C HIS A 90 -4.59 12.13 -29.00
N ILE A 91 -4.93 12.29 -27.73
CA ILE A 91 -6.30 12.60 -27.31
C ILE A 91 -6.43 14.09 -27.03
N THR A 92 -7.52 14.67 -27.51
CA THR A 92 -7.97 16.00 -27.12
C THR A 92 -9.35 15.85 -26.49
N PHE A 93 -9.57 16.43 -25.31
CA PHE A 93 -10.87 16.52 -24.63
C PHE A 93 -11.13 17.95 -24.21
N ASP A 94 -12.22 18.52 -24.69
CA ASP A 94 -12.71 19.82 -24.25
C ASP A 94 -13.82 19.62 -23.20
N MET A 95 -13.50 19.86 -21.94
CA MET A 95 -14.41 19.67 -20.83
C MET A 95 -15.64 20.58 -20.88
N LEU A 96 -15.52 21.79 -21.49
CA LEU A 96 -16.63 22.74 -21.57
C LEU A 96 -17.71 22.28 -22.57
N PHE A 97 -17.30 21.78 -23.72
CA PHE A 97 -18.20 21.35 -24.81
C PHE A 97 -18.39 19.83 -24.83
N GLY A 98 -17.61 19.08 -24.04
CA GLY A 98 -17.59 17.62 -24.03
C GLY A 98 -16.98 17.02 -25.30
N SER A 99 -16.51 17.81 -26.24
CA SER A 99 -15.98 17.27 -27.49
C SER A 99 -14.64 16.55 -27.27
N TYR A 100 -14.46 15.41 -27.93
CA TYR A 100 -13.21 14.65 -27.88
C TYR A 100 -12.80 14.12 -29.24
N SER A 101 -11.48 13.93 -29.38
CA SER A 101 -10.90 13.28 -30.57
C SER A 101 -9.71 12.40 -30.19
N PHE A 102 -9.55 11.30 -30.91
CA PHE A 102 -8.43 10.36 -30.84
C PHE A 102 -7.72 10.37 -32.19
N THR A 103 -6.58 11.05 -32.26
CA THR A 103 -5.76 11.13 -33.49
C THR A 103 -4.67 10.06 -33.43
N PRO A 104 -4.62 9.08 -34.33
CA PRO A 104 -3.61 8.02 -34.30
C PRO A 104 -2.18 8.56 -34.39
N ILE A 105 -1.29 8.03 -33.57
CA ILE A 105 0.16 8.21 -33.65
C ILE A 105 0.83 6.85 -33.91
N THR A 106 1.89 6.86 -34.70
CA THR A 106 2.69 5.65 -34.95
C THR A 106 3.84 5.60 -33.96
N VAL A 107 3.86 4.59 -33.07
CA VAL A 107 4.96 4.31 -32.16
C VAL A 107 5.72 3.08 -32.62
N THR A 108 7.04 3.18 -32.74
CA THR A 108 7.89 2.05 -33.10
C THR A 108 7.95 1.06 -31.94
N PRO A 109 7.64 -0.23 -32.14
CA PRO A 109 7.68 -1.20 -31.02
C PRO A 109 9.09 -1.35 -30.44
N VAL A 110 9.18 -1.38 -29.13
CA VAL A 110 10.35 -1.83 -28.37
C VAL A 110 9.92 -2.99 -27.49
N SER A 111 10.72 -4.03 -27.46
CA SER A 111 10.46 -5.25 -26.69
C SER A 111 11.65 -5.64 -25.83
N LEU A 112 11.38 -6.40 -24.77
CA LEU A 112 12.35 -7.18 -24.02
C LEU A 112 12.38 -8.61 -24.52
N ILE A 113 13.57 -9.19 -24.58
CA ILE A 113 13.80 -10.57 -25.02
C ILE A 113 14.96 -11.16 -24.22
N GLY A 114 14.94 -12.47 -23.93
CA GLY A 114 16.03 -13.14 -23.24
C GLY A 114 15.64 -14.39 -22.48
N ASP A 115 16.62 -15.15 -22.05
CA ASP A 115 16.44 -16.40 -21.32
C ASP A 115 15.95 -16.20 -19.88
N ALA A 116 16.09 -14.99 -19.31
CA ALA A 116 15.42 -14.63 -18.07
C ALA A 116 13.88 -14.48 -18.22
N MET A 117 13.36 -14.51 -19.45
CA MET A 117 11.93 -14.39 -19.80
C MET A 117 11.45 -15.64 -20.53
N GLN A 118 10.98 -15.48 -21.77
CA GLN A 118 10.47 -16.59 -22.62
C GLN A 118 11.49 -17.10 -23.66
N GLY A 119 12.78 -16.77 -23.47
CA GLY A 119 13.86 -17.14 -24.38
C GLY A 119 14.17 -16.07 -25.42
N TRP A 120 15.14 -16.35 -26.28
CA TRP A 120 15.66 -15.42 -27.30
C TRP A 120 14.86 -15.41 -28.62
N SER A 121 13.71 -16.07 -28.65
CA SER A 121 12.81 -16.14 -29.81
C SER A 121 11.45 -15.49 -29.62
N THR A 122 11.13 -15.08 -28.40
CA THR A 122 9.82 -14.51 -28.05
C THR A 122 9.99 -13.12 -27.47
N ASP A 123 9.46 -12.13 -28.14
CA ASP A 123 9.42 -10.74 -27.67
C ASP A 123 8.31 -10.53 -26.67
N ILE A 124 8.60 -9.72 -25.65
CA ILE A 124 7.61 -9.15 -24.77
C ILE A 124 7.58 -7.65 -25.02
N ASP A 125 6.52 -7.19 -25.66
CA ASP A 125 6.39 -5.79 -26.04
C ASP A 125 6.22 -4.89 -24.82
N MET A 126 6.91 -3.75 -24.87
CA MET A 126 6.72 -2.64 -23.96
C MET A 126 5.73 -1.65 -24.54
N TYR A 127 4.88 -1.06 -23.71
CA TYR A 127 4.00 0.00 -24.17
C TYR A 127 4.67 1.38 -24.08
N SER A 128 4.30 2.28 -24.97
CA SER A 128 4.74 3.67 -24.96
C SER A 128 3.62 4.58 -25.47
N ASN A 129 3.47 5.73 -24.83
CA ASN A 129 2.52 6.76 -25.27
C ASN A 129 3.16 7.80 -26.18
N ASP A 130 4.48 7.95 -26.15
CA ASP A 130 5.22 9.03 -26.83
C ASP A 130 6.29 8.53 -27.80
N GLY A 131 6.50 7.20 -27.89
CA GLY A 131 7.57 6.61 -28.71
C GLY A 131 8.98 6.83 -28.19
N ILE A 132 9.12 7.37 -26.97
CA ILE A 132 10.39 7.66 -26.29
C ILE A 132 10.51 6.88 -24.99
N ASN A 133 9.48 6.93 -24.15
CA ASN A 133 9.44 6.26 -22.87
C ASN A 133 8.61 4.99 -22.98
N TYR A 134 9.27 3.85 -22.77
CA TYR A 134 8.68 2.52 -22.86
C TYR A 134 8.59 1.89 -21.49
N LYS A 135 7.49 1.16 -21.22
CA LYS A 135 7.22 0.51 -19.96
C LYS A 135 6.75 -0.93 -20.13
N LEU A 136 7.17 -1.79 -19.21
CA LEU A 136 6.62 -3.13 -19.01
C LEU A 136 6.26 -3.27 -17.53
N ASN A 137 5.00 -3.54 -17.21
CA ASN A 137 4.52 -3.57 -15.83
C ASN A 137 4.45 -5.00 -15.26
N GLY A 138 5.09 -5.21 -14.12
CA GLY A 138 4.87 -6.39 -13.29
C GLY A 138 5.23 -7.74 -13.92
N TYR A 139 6.21 -7.79 -14.82
CA TYR A 139 6.63 -9.02 -15.48
C TYR A 139 7.57 -9.86 -14.59
N HIS A 140 7.41 -11.20 -14.64
CA HIS A 140 8.27 -12.12 -13.89
C HIS A 140 9.55 -12.46 -14.65
N PHE A 141 10.69 -12.18 -14.03
CA PHE A 141 12.00 -12.53 -14.54
C PHE A 141 12.60 -13.69 -13.74
N ASN A 142 13.02 -14.74 -14.42
CA ASN A 142 13.85 -15.79 -13.89
C ASN A 142 15.33 -15.36 -13.86
N SER A 143 16.22 -16.20 -13.31
CA SER A 143 17.65 -16.03 -13.52
C SER A 143 18.01 -16.23 -14.98
N GLY A 144 18.85 -15.34 -15.52
CA GLY A 144 19.24 -15.34 -16.94
C GLY A 144 19.66 -13.95 -17.41
N ASN A 145 19.42 -13.67 -18.67
CA ASN A 145 19.80 -12.42 -19.32
C ASN A 145 18.66 -11.86 -20.16
N VAL A 146 18.66 -10.54 -20.34
CA VAL A 146 17.72 -9.85 -21.22
C VAL A 146 18.40 -8.79 -22.07
N LYS A 147 17.72 -8.41 -23.16
CA LYS A 147 18.04 -7.24 -24.01
C LYS A 147 16.76 -6.53 -24.42
N PHE A 148 16.89 -5.24 -24.67
CA PHE A 148 15.88 -4.49 -25.42
C PHE A 148 16.15 -4.64 -26.90
N ARG A 149 15.09 -4.68 -27.72
CA ARG A 149 15.21 -4.55 -29.18
C ARG A 149 14.00 -3.85 -29.79
N GLN A 150 14.25 -3.23 -30.94
CA GLN A 150 13.24 -2.47 -31.70
C GLN A 150 12.74 -3.27 -32.88
N ASN A 151 11.45 -3.15 -33.22
CA ASN A 151 10.81 -3.82 -34.37
C ASN A 151 10.96 -5.35 -34.39
N HIS A 152 11.13 -6.00 -33.23
CA HIS A 152 11.31 -7.44 -33.12
C HIS A 152 12.47 -8.02 -33.95
N ASN A 153 13.47 -7.19 -34.24
CA ASN A 153 14.65 -7.59 -34.99
C ASN A 153 15.94 -7.17 -34.26
N TRP A 154 17.11 -7.58 -34.79
CA TRP A 154 18.39 -7.31 -34.16
C TRP A 154 19.14 -6.11 -34.74
N ASP A 155 18.53 -5.35 -35.68
CA ASP A 155 19.12 -4.18 -36.29
C ASP A 155 19.41 -3.07 -35.23
N ASN A 156 18.46 -2.91 -34.33
CA ASN A 156 18.61 -2.03 -33.14
C ASN A 156 18.28 -2.82 -31.89
N SER A 157 19.31 -3.14 -31.11
CA SER A 157 19.17 -3.80 -29.81
C SER A 157 20.07 -3.14 -28.78
N TRP A 158 19.65 -3.17 -27.50
CA TRP A 158 20.41 -2.57 -26.41
C TRP A 158 20.62 -3.59 -25.31
N GLY A 159 21.89 -3.75 -24.93
CA GLY A 159 22.30 -4.58 -23.82
C GLY A 159 23.26 -3.84 -22.91
N GLY A 160 23.67 -4.47 -21.81
CA GLY A 160 24.59 -3.92 -20.83
C GLY A 160 24.88 -4.92 -19.74
N THR A 161 25.73 -4.55 -18.77
CA THR A 161 26.14 -5.42 -17.65
C THR A 161 25.62 -4.94 -16.30
N ALA A 162 24.94 -3.79 -16.26
CA ALA A 162 24.45 -3.19 -15.01
C ALA A 162 23.00 -3.65 -14.72
N PHE A 163 22.67 -3.84 -13.46
CA PHE A 163 21.35 -4.11 -12.93
C PHE A 163 21.23 -3.50 -11.51
N PRO A 164 20.10 -2.95 -11.09
CA PRO A 164 18.79 -2.88 -11.76
C PRO A 164 18.65 -1.72 -12.75
N ASN A 165 19.59 -0.82 -12.84
CA ASN A 165 19.53 0.33 -13.72
C ASN A 165 20.85 0.54 -14.46
N GLY A 166 20.76 1.17 -15.63
CA GLY A 166 21.93 1.43 -16.46
C GLY A 166 21.57 2.19 -17.72
N VAL A 167 22.56 2.25 -18.63
CA VAL A 167 22.40 2.77 -19.99
C VAL A 167 22.69 1.64 -20.97
N GLY A 168 21.72 1.31 -21.80
CA GLY A 168 21.84 0.30 -22.84
C GLY A 168 22.82 0.75 -23.94
N ILE A 169 23.73 -0.13 -24.31
CA ILE A 169 24.68 0.10 -25.41
C ILE A 169 24.06 -0.48 -26.66
N LEU A 170 23.89 0.36 -27.69
CA LEU A 170 23.33 -0.04 -28.98
C LEU A 170 24.19 -1.14 -29.62
N ASN A 171 23.56 -2.22 -30.04
CA ASN A 171 24.15 -3.38 -30.67
C ASN A 171 25.30 -4.03 -29.87
N SER A 172 25.28 -3.85 -28.53
CA SER A 172 26.23 -4.51 -27.62
C SER A 172 26.15 -6.04 -27.72
N THR A 173 27.26 -6.72 -27.54
CA THR A 173 27.29 -8.17 -27.31
C THR A 173 26.88 -8.54 -25.90
N ASP A 174 26.96 -7.60 -24.94
CA ASP A 174 26.59 -7.81 -23.54
C ASP A 174 25.07 -7.88 -23.37
N ASN A 175 24.65 -8.62 -22.38
CA ASN A 175 23.27 -8.75 -21.97
C ASN A 175 23.09 -8.21 -20.53
N ILE A 176 21.91 -7.74 -20.19
CA ILE A 176 21.56 -7.30 -18.85
C ILE A 176 21.33 -8.55 -17.99
N PRO A 177 22.14 -8.79 -16.91
CA PRO A 177 22.04 -10.01 -16.11
C PRO A 177 20.93 -9.90 -15.08
N ILE A 178 20.17 -10.98 -14.90
CA ILE A 178 19.22 -11.19 -13.79
C ILE A 178 19.72 -12.39 -12.99
N ASP A 179 20.37 -12.16 -11.85
CA ASP A 179 20.88 -13.22 -10.99
C ASP A 179 19.74 -13.91 -10.21
N THR A 180 19.97 -15.14 -9.76
CA THR A 180 19.00 -15.92 -8.98
C THR A 180 18.54 -15.19 -7.71
N SER A 181 19.43 -14.45 -7.05
CA SER A 181 19.12 -13.71 -5.82
C SER A 181 18.23 -12.48 -6.04
N ILE A 182 18.11 -12.03 -7.30
CA ILE A 182 17.32 -10.86 -7.68
C ILE A 182 16.18 -11.20 -8.64
N SER A 183 15.98 -12.47 -9.00
CA SER A 183 14.83 -12.92 -9.79
C SER A 183 13.51 -12.54 -9.12
N GLY A 184 12.42 -12.45 -9.90
CA GLY A 184 11.10 -12.05 -9.39
C GLY A 184 10.38 -11.08 -10.33
N ASN A 185 9.34 -10.43 -9.82
CA ASN A 185 8.57 -9.48 -10.62
C ASN A 185 9.19 -8.09 -10.64
N TYR A 186 9.24 -7.50 -11.84
CA TYR A 186 9.71 -6.13 -12.06
C TYR A 186 8.79 -5.37 -13.00
N SER A 187 8.66 -4.08 -12.76
CA SER A 187 8.30 -3.09 -13.76
C SER A 187 9.58 -2.57 -14.40
N VAL A 188 9.60 -2.42 -15.72
CA VAL A 188 10.78 -2.00 -16.46
C VAL A 188 10.46 -0.74 -17.23
N ASP A 189 11.29 0.30 -17.05
CA ASP A 189 11.28 1.51 -17.86
C ASP A 189 12.47 1.49 -18.80
N PHE A 190 12.28 1.96 -20.06
CA PHE A 190 13.32 2.18 -21.03
C PHE A 190 13.08 3.48 -21.77
N ASN A 191 14.08 4.37 -21.82
CA ASN A 191 14.00 5.60 -22.58
C ASN A 191 14.85 5.49 -23.86
N LEU A 192 14.20 5.54 -25.00
CA LEU A 192 14.82 5.32 -26.32
C LEU A 192 15.79 6.45 -26.73
N THR A 193 15.64 7.65 -26.18
CA THR A 193 16.54 8.78 -26.50
C THR A 193 17.87 8.71 -25.73
N THR A 194 17.78 8.38 -24.42
CA THR A 194 18.97 8.30 -23.54
C THR A 194 19.51 6.88 -23.45
N ASN A 195 18.76 5.88 -23.92
CA ASN A 195 18.98 4.44 -23.74
C ASN A 195 19.03 4.02 -22.27
N SER A 196 18.59 4.85 -21.34
CA SER A 196 18.55 4.52 -19.93
C SER A 196 17.44 3.52 -19.64
N TYR A 197 17.71 2.58 -18.74
CA TYR A 197 16.72 1.60 -18.26
C TYR A 197 16.72 1.49 -16.75
N ASN A 198 15.58 1.07 -16.20
CA ASN A 198 15.41 0.81 -14.79
C ASN A 198 14.43 -0.35 -14.55
N PHE A 199 14.85 -1.33 -13.76
CA PHE A 199 14.04 -2.43 -13.26
C PHE A 199 13.66 -2.12 -11.81
N SER A 200 12.40 -1.89 -11.54
CA SER A 200 11.89 -1.61 -10.20
C SER A 200 10.87 -2.66 -9.77
N ARG A 201 10.76 -2.93 -8.47
CA ARG A 201 9.66 -3.78 -7.98
C ARG A 201 8.33 -3.08 -8.22
N PRO A 202 7.29 -3.79 -8.69
CA PRO A 202 5.96 -3.22 -8.81
C PRO A 202 5.50 -2.66 -7.46
N ILE A 203 4.72 -1.59 -7.47
CA ILE A 203 4.16 -1.03 -6.25
C ILE A 203 2.78 -1.66 -6.04
N ILE A 204 2.59 -2.36 -4.92
CA ILE A 204 1.26 -2.79 -4.48
C ILE A 204 0.85 -1.93 -3.30
N THR A 205 -0.38 -1.44 -3.36
CA THR A 205 -0.98 -0.62 -2.32
C THR A 205 -2.28 -1.22 -1.84
N ILE A 206 -2.65 -0.88 -0.62
CA ILE A 206 -3.98 -1.13 -0.06
C ILE A 206 -4.64 0.21 0.24
N LEU A 207 -5.92 0.34 -0.08
CA LEU A 207 -6.69 1.56 0.16
C LEU A 207 -8.16 1.21 0.44
N GLY A 208 -8.91 2.17 0.93
CA GLY A 208 -10.32 2.01 1.26
C GLY A 208 -10.68 2.51 2.66
N SER A 209 -11.97 2.55 2.98
CA SER A 209 -12.49 3.05 4.26
C SER A 209 -12.00 2.26 5.48
N GLY A 210 -11.59 1.01 5.27
CA GLY A 210 -11.05 0.16 6.32
C GLY A 210 -9.61 0.47 6.71
N VAL A 211 -8.82 1.16 5.85
CA VAL A 211 -7.40 1.46 6.11
C VAL A 211 -7.11 2.96 6.13
N SER A 212 -7.76 3.73 5.27
CA SER A 212 -7.62 5.19 5.18
C SER A 212 -8.87 5.80 4.52
N ASN A 213 -8.87 5.88 3.21
CA ASN A 213 -9.97 6.29 2.33
C ASN A 213 -9.70 5.74 0.91
N TRP A 214 -10.60 6.04 -0.04
CA TRP A 214 -10.47 5.56 -1.43
C TRP A 214 -9.54 6.40 -2.32
N PHE A 215 -8.87 7.42 -1.77
CA PHE A 215 -7.99 8.35 -2.49
C PHE A 215 -6.54 8.30 -1.99
N THR A 216 -6.29 7.68 -0.84
CA THR A 216 -4.96 7.62 -0.21
C THR A 216 -4.45 6.20 -0.18
N ASP A 217 -3.40 5.93 -0.93
CA ASP A 217 -2.71 4.65 -0.97
C ASP A 217 -1.84 4.43 0.26
N VAL A 218 -1.87 3.21 0.79
CA VAL A 218 -0.90 2.74 1.77
C VAL A 218 -0.02 1.70 1.08
N ASN A 219 1.26 2.04 0.88
CA ASN A 219 2.22 1.19 0.18
C ASN A 219 2.56 -0.05 1.00
N MET A 220 2.57 -1.20 0.36
CA MET A 220 3.10 -2.45 0.90
C MET A 220 4.58 -2.60 0.52
N THR A 221 5.33 -3.36 1.29
CA THR A 221 6.76 -3.62 1.06
C THR A 221 7.00 -5.02 0.49
N THR A 222 8.01 -5.16 -0.34
CA THR A 222 8.44 -6.44 -0.94
C THR A 222 9.95 -6.47 -1.15
N THR A 223 10.52 -7.65 -1.18
CA THR A 223 11.92 -7.89 -1.58
C THR A 223 12.02 -8.61 -2.93
N ASP A 224 10.97 -9.34 -3.31
CA ASP A 224 10.94 -10.18 -4.51
C ASP A 224 9.94 -9.72 -5.59
N GLY A 225 9.10 -8.71 -5.29
CA GLY A 225 8.02 -8.27 -6.17
C GLY A 225 6.87 -9.30 -6.29
N ILE A 226 6.87 -10.35 -5.45
CA ILE A 226 5.86 -11.41 -5.44
C ILE A 226 5.02 -11.33 -4.16
N THR A 227 5.69 -11.38 -3.02
CA THR A 227 5.05 -11.28 -1.70
C THR A 227 5.19 -9.88 -1.16
N TYR A 228 4.07 -9.24 -0.92
CA TYR A 228 3.95 -7.91 -0.35
C TYR A 228 3.45 -7.99 1.07
N THR A 229 4.03 -7.17 1.95
CA THR A 229 3.70 -7.15 3.37
C THR A 229 3.45 -5.72 3.85
N LEU A 230 2.49 -5.58 4.77
CA LEU A 230 2.23 -4.36 5.51
C LEU A 230 2.01 -4.76 6.97
N LEU A 231 2.97 -4.42 7.83
CA LEU A 231 2.98 -4.87 9.23
C LEU A 231 2.35 -3.84 10.15
N GLN A 232 1.69 -4.32 11.20
CA GLN A 232 1.11 -3.49 12.27
C GLN A 232 0.13 -2.43 11.76
N GLN A 233 -0.58 -2.73 10.68
CA GLN A 233 -1.56 -1.80 10.11
C GLN A 233 -2.83 -1.77 10.95
N THR A 234 -3.22 -0.59 11.41
CA THR A 234 -4.53 -0.38 12.06
C THR A 234 -5.61 -0.33 10.98
N LEU A 235 -6.62 -1.18 11.14
CA LEU A 235 -7.83 -1.18 10.32
C LEU A 235 -9.03 -0.73 11.15
N SER A 236 -10.01 -0.14 10.45
CA SER A 236 -11.37 0.12 10.95
C SER A 236 -12.34 -0.87 10.34
N ASP A 237 -13.55 -0.95 10.90
CA ASP A 237 -14.67 -1.58 10.20
C ASP A 237 -14.93 -0.80 8.90
N GLY A 238 -14.92 -1.50 7.77
CA GLY A 238 -15.01 -0.87 6.46
C GLY A 238 -14.67 -1.83 5.33
N GLU A 239 -14.08 -1.30 4.28
CA GLU A 239 -13.74 -2.05 3.07
C GLU A 239 -12.39 -1.60 2.53
N VAL A 240 -11.67 -2.53 1.87
CA VAL A 240 -10.40 -2.26 1.21
C VAL A 240 -10.29 -2.96 -0.14
N LYS A 241 -9.34 -2.50 -0.96
CA LYS A 241 -8.85 -3.16 -2.16
C LYS A 241 -7.32 -3.08 -2.22
N PHE A 242 -6.72 -4.03 -2.94
CA PHE A 242 -5.34 -3.91 -3.38
C PHE A 242 -5.31 -3.34 -4.80
N ARG A 243 -4.28 -2.57 -5.15
CA ARG A 243 -4.06 -2.09 -6.52
C ARG A 243 -2.59 -2.00 -6.89
N LEU A 244 -2.31 -2.07 -8.21
CA LEU A 244 -0.98 -1.99 -8.79
C LEU A 244 -0.65 -0.55 -9.17
N ASN A 245 0.57 -0.09 -8.81
CA ASN A 245 1.13 1.18 -9.24
C ASN A 245 0.20 2.39 -8.99
N ASN A 246 -0.57 2.37 -7.88
CA ASN A 246 -1.52 3.43 -7.49
C ASN A 246 -2.63 3.67 -8.54
N SER A 247 -2.88 2.69 -9.41
CA SER A 247 -3.84 2.79 -10.51
C SER A 247 -5.03 1.85 -10.31
N TRP A 248 -6.22 2.29 -10.72
CA TRP A 248 -7.43 1.48 -10.71
C TRP A 248 -7.54 0.51 -11.89
N VAL A 249 -6.67 0.63 -12.89
CA VAL A 249 -6.64 -0.28 -14.05
C VAL A 249 -6.37 -1.72 -13.65
N THR A 250 -5.52 -1.92 -12.65
CA THR A 250 -5.25 -3.25 -12.08
C THR A 250 -5.45 -3.19 -10.57
N ASN A 251 -6.56 -3.75 -10.12
CA ASN A 251 -6.93 -3.82 -8.72
C ASN A 251 -7.51 -5.19 -8.37
N TRP A 252 -7.48 -5.56 -7.11
CA TRP A 252 -7.99 -6.84 -6.62
C TRP A 252 -8.87 -6.66 -5.40
N GLY A 253 -9.96 -7.41 -5.38
CA GLY A 253 -10.87 -7.48 -4.27
C GLY A 253 -11.57 -8.83 -4.16
N ASN A 254 -12.24 -9.08 -3.04
CA ASN A 254 -13.02 -10.28 -2.77
C ASN A 254 -13.94 -10.06 -1.56
N ALA A 255 -15.05 -10.76 -1.47
CA ALA A 255 -15.97 -10.66 -0.32
C ALA A 255 -15.47 -11.35 0.96
N ASN A 256 -14.33 -12.05 0.92
CA ASN A 256 -13.81 -12.84 2.05
C ASN A 256 -12.84 -12.04 2.93
N PHE A 257 -12.94 -12.25 4.25
CA PHE A 257 -12.03 -11.74 5.26
C PHE A 257 -11.94 -12.78 6.40
N PRO A 258 -10.79 -13.00 7.02
CA PRO A 258 -9.52 -12.29 6.91
C PRO A 258 -8.55 -12.85 5.85
N MET A 259 -8.97 -13.75 5.01
CA MET A 259 -8.14 -14.35 3.95
C MET A 259 -8.95 -14.67 2.71
N GLY A 260 -8.29 -14.66 1.57
CA GLY A 260 -8.94 -15.00 0.30
C GLY A 260 -7.99 -14.92 -0.89
N THR A 261 -8.58 -14.98 -2.07
CA THR A 261 -7.89 -14.73 -3.35
C THR A 261 -8.58 -13.57 -4.03
N GLY A 262 -7.89 -12.44 -4.14
CA GLY A 262 -8.38 -11.25 -4.83
C GLY A 262 -8.62 -11.55 -6.31
N VAL A 263 -9.78 -11.17 -6.78
CA VAL A 263 -10.15 -11.21 -8.20
C VAL A 263 -9.91 -9.81 -8.77
N GLN A 264 -9.35 -9.74 -9.98
CA GLN A 264 -9.21 -8.45 -10.67
C GLN A 264 -10.60 -7.83 -10.85
N ASP A 265 -10.71 -6.54 -10.53
CA ASP A 265 -11.96 -5.78 -10.51
C ASP A 265 -13.06 -6.38 -9.61
N GLY A 266 -12.71 -7.31 -8.71
CA GLY A 266 -13.63 -7.96 -7.77
C GLY A 266 -14.24 -6.98 -6.77
N VAL A 267 -15.24 -7.44 -6.01
CA VAL A 267 -15.87 -6.65 -4.95
C VAL A 267 -14.86 -6.27 -3.86
N ASN A 268 -15.18 -5.25 -3.08
CA ASN A 268 -14.32 -4.81 -1.98
C ASN A 268 -14.18 -5.90 -0.90
N ILE A 269 -13.01 -5.96 -0.26
CA ILE A 269 -12.73 -6.84 0.88
C ILE A 269 -13.27 -6.17 2.14
N PRO A 270 -14.24 -6.78 2.85
CA PRO A 270 -14.71 -6.23 4.12
C PRO A 270 -13.59 -6.31 5.17
N THR A 271 -13.52 -5.36 6.09
CA THR A 271 -12.55 -5.35 7.18
C THR A 271 -13.23 -5.19 8.53
N THR A 272 -12.59 -5.74 9.57
CA THR A 272 -12.98 -5.56 10.98
C THR A 272 -11.89 -4.75 11.69
N ALA A 273 -12.31 -3.88 12.62
CA ALA A 273 -11.37 -3.05 13.39
C ALA A 273 -10.34 -3.90 14.14
N GLY A 274 -9.08 -3.46 14.13
CA GLY A 274 -7.96 -4.15 14.77
C GLY A 274 -6.62 -3.75 14.20
N VAL A 275 -5.55 -4.35 14.72
CA VAL A 275 -4.20 -4.20 14.17
C VAL A 275 -3.83 -5.51 13.47
N TYR A 276 -3.34 -5.43 12.24
CA TYR A 276 -3.09 -6.58 11.39
C TYR A 276 -1.72 -6.54 10.73
N ASP A 277 -1.13 -7.72 10.55
CA ASP A 277 -0.10 -7.96 9.57
C ASP A 277 -0.78 -8.46 8.30
N ILE A 278 -0.61 -7.71 7.21
CA ILE A 278 -1.28 -7.96 5.94
C ILE A 278 -0.27 -8.50 4.94
N THR A 279 -0.64 -9.55 4.22
CA THR A 279 0.14 -10.07 3.10
C THR A 279 -0.70 -10.10 1.82
N PHE A 280 -0.05 -9.88 0.69
CA PHE A 280 -0.63 -10.02 -0.64
C PHE A 280 0.38 -10.68 -1.58
N ASN A 281 -0.02 -11.73 -2.29
CA ASN A 281 0.81 -12.36 -3.31
C ASN A 281 0.38 -11.89 -4.70
N PHE A 282 1.27 -11.18 -5.38
CA PHE A 282 0.99 -10.55 -6.67
C PHE A 282 0.74 -11.58 -7.79
N ASN A 283 1.39 -12.77 -7.75
CA ASN A 283 1.28 -13.75 -8.83
C ASN A 283 -0.08 -14.49 -8.86
N ASN A 284 -0.70 -14.70 -7.70
CA ASN A 284 -1.92 -15.47 -7.60
C ASN A 284 -3.07 -14.74 -6.88
N GLY A 285 -2.84 -13.49 -6.44
CA GLY A 285 -3.84 -12.67 -5.78
C GLY A 285 -4.20 -13.09 -4.36
N THR A 286 -3.55 -14.11 -3.77
CA THR A 286 -3.88 -14.54 -2.40
C THR A 286 -3.48 -13.47 -1.39
N TYR A 287 -4.33 -13.29 -0.35
CA TYR A 287 -4.08 -12.33 0.72
C TYR A 287 -4.46 -12.88 2.08
N THR A 288 -3.81 -12.36 3.12
CA THR A 288 -4.14 -12.64 4.51
C THR A 288 -4.08 -11.37 5.36
N PHE A 289 -4.96 -11.28 6.35
CA PHE A 289 -4.95 -10.28 7.42
C PHE A 289 -4.82 -11.04 8.73
N ILE A 290 -3.62 -11.06 9.31
CA ILE A 290 -3.34 -11.73 10.59
C ILE A 290 -3.49 -10.70 11.69
N GLN A 291 -4.52 -10.85 12.52
CA GLN A 291 -4.75 -9.92 13.61
C GLN A 291 -3.65 -10.06 14.67
N ASN A 292 -3.00 -8.94 14.95
CA ASN A 292 -2.05 -8.84 16.05
C ASN A 292 -2.84 -8.66 17.34
N LEU A 293 -3.03 -9.77 18.05
CA LEU A 293 -3.57 -9.73 19.41
C LEU A 293 -2.52 -9.03 20.27
N ASN A 294 -2.67 -7.72 20.44
CA ASN A 294 -1.88 -6.99 21.40
C ASN A 294 -2.27 -7.54 22.79
N THR A 295 -1.40 -8.36 23.37
CA THR A 295 -1.38 -8.43 24.81
C THR A 295 -1.03 -7.01 25.22
N ASN A 296 -2.02 -6.25 25.72
CA ASN A 296 -1.76 -4.97 26.34
C ASN A 296 -0.45 -5.13 27.11
N ASN A 297 0.57 -4.34 26.75
CA ASN A 297 1.71 -4.19 27.64
C ASN A 297 1.10 -3.63 28.90
N PHE A 298 0.78 -4.53 29.86
CA PHE A 298 0.42 -4.11 31.18
C PHE A 298 1.63 -3.32 31.64
N SER A 299 1.47 -2.02 31.72
CA SER A 299 2.43 -1.15 32.33
C SER A 299 2.70 -1.77 33.70
N LYS A 300 3.92 -2.20 33.93
CA LYS A 300 4.24 -2.95 35.10
C LYS A 300 4.22 -1.97 36.26
N ILE A 301 3.21 -2.08 37.15
CA ILE A 301 3.16 -1.30 38.40
C ILE A 301 4.56 -1.34 39.01
N SER A 302 5.14 -0.18 39.30
CA SER A 302 6.44 -0.12 39.98
C SER A 302 6.29 -0.51 41.44
N LEU A 303 6.03 -1.79 41.68
CA LEU A 303 5.68 -2.35 42.98
C LEU A 303 6.88 -3.04 43.62
N LYS A 304 7.10 -2.75 44.89
CA LYS A 304 8.05 -3.44 45.76
C LYS A 304 7.31 -4.16 46.88
N VAL A 305 7.74 -5.36 47.20
CA VAL A 305 7.24 -6.15 48.34
C VAL A 305 8.41 -6.59 49.19
N PHE A 306 8.37 -6.24 50.45
CA PHE A 306 9.47 -6.56 51.37
C PHE A 306 8.97 -6.69 52.82
N PRO A 307 9.63 -7.53 53.65
CA PRO A 307 10.51 -8.60 53.22
C PRO A 307 9.74 -9.70 52.49
N ASN A 308 10.38 -10.35 51.53
CA ASN A 308 9.86 -11.53 50.86
C ASN A 308 11.04 -12.49 50.61
N PRO A 309 11.20 -13.55 51.40
CA PRO A 309 10.29 -14.17 52.37
C PRO A 309 10.03 -13.31 53.65
N THR A 310 8.90 -13.58 54.29
CA THR A 310 8.56 -13.01 55.59
C THR A 310 8.09 -14.06 56.58
N SER A 311 8.32 -13.82 57.88
CA SER A 311 7.74 -14.61 58.98
C SER A 311 6.46 -13.97 59.55
N SER A 312 6.16 -12.69 59.26
CA SER A 312 5.05 -12.00 59.90
C SER A 312 4.30 -11.01 59.00
N VAL A 313 5.00 -10.13 58.27
CA VAL A 313 4.37 -9.01 57.54
C VAL A 313 4.97 -8.86 56.15
N TRP A 314 4.16 -8.66 55.15
CA TRP A 314 4.57 -8.14 53.84
C TRP A 314 4.22 -6.66 53.73
N ASN A 315 5.19 -5.83 53.38
CA ASN A 315 4.97 -4.43 53.05
C ASN A 315 4.97 -4.27 51.54
N PHE A 316 3.88 -3.74 51.00
CA PHE A 316 3.72 -3.38 49.61
C PHE A 316 3.94 -1.89 49.46
N SER A 317 4.71 -1.47 48.46
CA SER A 317 4.94 -0.06 48.16
C SER A 317 5.00 0.11 46.62
N ALA A 318 4.20 1.03 46.12
CA ALA A 318 4.11 1.37 44.70
C ALA A 318 4.30 2.88 44.52
N LYS A 319 4.54 3.33 43.28
CA LYS A 319 4.49 4.75 42.91
C LYS A 319 3.07 5.28 42.75
N GLU A 320 2.12 4.37 42.54
CA GLU A 320 0.73 4.65 42.29
C GLU A 320 -0.14 4.08 43.38
N THR A 321 -1.35 4.62 43.53
CA THR A 321 -2.30 4.19 44.59
C THR A 321 -2.68 2.73 44.40
N ILE A 322 -2.46 1.91 45.40
CA ILE A 322 -2.91 0.52 45.48
C ILE A 322 -4.39 0.54 45.91
N GLU A 323 -5.27 0.01 45.05
CA GLU A 323 -6.72 -0.02 45.32
C GLU A 323 -7.15 -1.30 46.03
N THR A 324 -6.67 -2.45 45.57
CA THR A 324 -6.99 -3.75 46.18
C THR A 324 -5.78 -4.67 46.18
N ILE A 325 -5.69 -5.48 47.24
CA ILE A 325 -4.79 -6.62 47.30
C ILE A 325 -5.60 -7.85 47.67
N GLU A 326 -5.49 -8.89 46.87
CA GLU A 326 -6.05 -10.22 47.11
C GLU A 326 -4.92 -11.24 47.17
N ILE A 327 -4.78 -11.95 48.26
CA ILE A 327 -3.76 -12.99 48.45
C ILE A 327 -4.44 -14.36 48.38
N THR A 328 -3.88 -15.22 47.50
CA THR A 328 -4.35 -16.60 47.34
C THR A 328 -3.27 -17.59 47.71
N ASP A 329 -3.68 -18.78 48.14
CA ASP A 329 -2.80 -19.93 48.23
C ASP A 329 -2.45 -20.53 46.84
N ILE A 330 -1.65 -21.60 46.82
CA ILE A 330 -1.23 -22.28 45.59
C ILE A 330 -2.37 -22.96 44.84
N LEU A 331 -3.52 -23.19 45.48
CA LEU A 331 -4.72 -23.76 44.89
C LEU A 331 -5.69 -22.71 44.36
N GLY A 332 -5.36 -21.41 44.56
CA GLY A 332 -6.17 -20.28 44.11
C GLY A 332 -7.25 -19.86 45.14
N ASN A 333 -7.28 -20.43 46.35
CA ASN A 333 -8.22 -20.01 47.37
C ASN A 333 -7.78 -18.66 47.95
N ALA A 334 -8.69 -17.70 48.01
CA ALA A 334 -8.41 -16.40 48.62
C ALA A 334 -8.26 -16.57 50.15
N VAL A 335 -7.08 -16.24 50.66
CA VAL A 335 -6.76 -16.29 52.10
C VAL A 335 -6.83 -14.91 52.74
N LEU A 336 -6.71 -13.83 51.98
CA LEU A 336 -6.83 -12.45 52.46
C LEU A 336 -7.25 -11.54 51.30
N LYS A 337 -8.17 -10.61 51.55
CA LYS A 337 -8.55 -9.55 50.61
C LYS A 337 -8.69 -8.24 51.37
N THR A 338 -8.07 -7.19 50.86
CA THR A 338 -8.16 -5.86 51.44
C THR A 338 -8.30 -4.81 50.37
N THR A 339 -9.00 -3.74 50.67
CA THR A 339 -9.03 -2.50 49.91
C THR A 339 -8.09 -1.50 50.55
N ASN A 340 -7.41 -0.73 49.73
CA ASN A 340 -6.49 0.31 50.16
C ASN A 340 -6.68 1.52 49.26
N ASN A 341 -6.18 2.65 49.65
CA ASN A 341 -6.23 3.87 48.86
C ASN A 341 -4.98 4.72 49.09
N SER A 342 -3.83 4.04 49.17
CA SER A 342 -2.54 4.66 49.38
C SER A 342 -1.44 3.95 48.59
N GLU A 343 -0.30 4.60 48.44
CA GLU A 343 0.89 4.08 47.76
C GLU A 343 1.59 2.94 48.51
N SER A 344 1.20 2.68 49.78
CA SER A 344 1.78 1.62 50.59
C SER A 344 0.77 1.00 51.53
N ILE A 345 0.96 -0.30 51.79
CA ILE A 345 0.16 -1.07 52.74
C ILE A 345 0.98 -2.20 53.37
N SER A 346 0.76 -2.48 54.66
CA SER A 346 1.33 -3.61 55.36
C SER A 346 0.27 -4.68 55.57
N ILE A 347 0.57 -5.91 55.20
CA ILE A 347 -0.31 -7.08 55.32
C ILE A 347 0.27 -8.01 56.38
N ASP A 348 -0.49 -8.26 57.44
CA ASP A 348 -0.14 -9.24 58.47
C ASP A 348 -0.35 -10.67 57.93
N ALA A 349 0.73 -11.40 57.88
CA ALA A 349 0.78 -12.81 57.47
C ALA A 349 1.05 -13.76 58.63
N SER A 350 1.05 -13.29 59.85
CA SER A 350 1.43 -14.08 61.04
C SER A 350 0.57 -15.34 61.23
N GLN A 351 -0.68 -15.30 60.80
CA GLN A 351 -1.64 -16.41 60.88
C GLN A 351 -1.60 -17.35 59.69
N LEU A 352 -0.82 -17.02 58.64
CA LEU A 352 -0.69 -17.86 57.48
C LEU A 352 0.36 -18.95 57.71
N THR A 353 0.10 -20.14 57.19
CA THR A 353 1.05 -21.26 57.23
C THR A 353 2.25 -20.98 56.32
N THR A 354 3.41 -21.55 56.69
CA THR A 354 4.60 -21.51 55.82
C THR A 354 4.28 -22.07 54.45
N GLY A 355 4.61 -21.31 53.38
CA GLY A 355 4.28 -21.71 52.02
C GLY A 355 4.40 -20.58 51.01
N ILE A 356 3.96 -20.88 49.77
CA ILE A 356 3.92 -19.96 48.65
C ILE A 356 2.49 -19.42 48.51
N TYR A 357 2.39 -18.12 48.34
CA TYR A 357 1.15 -17.37 48.07
C TYR A 357 1.31 -16.50 46.85
N PHE A 358 0.20 -16.05 46.31
CA PHE A 358 0.17 -15.08 45.21
C PHE A 358 -0.66 -13.88 45.60
N ALA A 359 -0.08 -12.69 45.52
CA ALA A 359 -0.81 -11.44 45.70
C ALA A 359 -1.20 -10.88 44.34
N LYS A 360 -2.50 -10.67 44.12
CA LYS A 360 -3.07 -9.94 43.01
C LYS A 360 -3.35 -8.52 43.46
N ILE A 361 -2.66 -7.56 42.88
CA ILE A 361 -2.70 -6.14 43.23
C ILE A 361 -3.34 -5.37 42.08
N ALA A 362 -4.37 -4.57 42.38
CA ALA A 362 -4.97 -3.65 41.44
C ALA A 362 -4.63 -2.20 41.82
N SER A 363 -4.32 -1.41 40.79
CA SER A 363 -4.01 0.02 40.88
C SER A 363 -4.55 0.69 39.62
N ALA A 364 -5.49 1.63 39.74
CA ALA A 364 -6.18 2.30 38.66
C ALA A 364 -6.72 1.29 37.61
N ASN A 365 -6.08 1.21 36.45
CA ASN A 365 -6.48 0.30 35.35
C ASN A 365 -5.54 -0.92 35.21
N GLU A 366 -4.68 -1.17 36.19
CA GLU A 366 -3.62 -2.18 36.11
C GLU A 366 -3.75 -3.24 37.19
N ILE A 367 -3.45 -4.48 36.83
CA ILE A 367 -3.42 -5.62 37.72
C ILE A 367 -2.06 -6.30 37.60
N GLN A 368 -1.41 -6.50 38.76
CA GLN A 368 -0.16 -7.25 38.84
C GLN A 368 -0.27 -8.41 39.83
N THR A 369 0.31 -9.54 39.49
CA THR A 369 0.41 -10.69 40.41
C THR A 369 1.87 -10.91 40.81
N ILE A 370 2.12 -11.03 42.13
CA ILE A 370 3.44 -11.26 42.68
C ILE A 370 3.43 -12.52 43.51
N LYS A 371 4.49 -13.33 43.41
CA LYS A 371 4.75 -14.47 44.30
C LYS A 371 5.25 -13.98 45.65
N LEU A 372 4.59 -14.47 46.71
CA LEU A 372 4.95 -14.22 48.11
C LEU A 372 5.44 -15.52 48.77
N ILE A 373 6.39 -15.41 49.70
CA ILE A 373 6.91 -16.55 50.46
C ILE A 373 6.73 -16.26 51.91
N LYS A 374 5.99 -17.12 52.61
CA LYS A 374 5.86 -17.14 54.05
C LYS A 374 6.83 -18.17 54.62
N SER A 375 7.74 -17.76 55.46
CA SER A 375 8.71 -18.59 56.18
C SER A 375 8.30 -18.92 57.60
#